data_0a928cca2e4c24f4b2e89a23581986f3
#
_entry.id   0a928cca2e4c24f4b2e89a23581986f3
#
_cell.length_a   1.000
_cell.length_b   1.000
_cell.length_c   1.000
_cell.angle_alpha   90.00
_cell.angle_beta   90.00
_cell.angle_gamma   90.00
#
_symmetry.space_group_name_H-M   'P 1'
#
loop_
_entity.id
_entity.type
_entity.pdbx_description
1 polymer ?
#
loop_
_entity_poly.entity_id
_entity_poly.type
_entity_poly.pdbx_seq_one_letter_code
_entity_poly.pdbx_strand_id
1 'polypeptide(L)'
;CIRDRYKGGIRFHPSVNQSILKFLAFEQTFKNSLTGLPMGGGKGGANFNPKGKSENEVMRFCQSFMTELYRHIGADVDVPAGDIGVGAREIGYMFGQYKRITNHFTGVLTGKGIEYGGSEMRPEATGYGAAYFLEEMLKTKGDSIEGKNVLISGSGNVATFAAEKINHRGGKVLTLSDSAGFIYDKDGIDEEKLKWVMELKNVRRGRISEYADKFSSAEYHAGKRPWGVAADLA
;
A
#
# COMPACT_ATOMS: atom_id res chain seq x y z
N CYS A 1 13.66 -27.42 -3.75
CA CYS A 1 13.05 -26.29 -4.47
C CYS A 1 13.98 -25.08 -4.46
N ILE A 2 14.21 -24.45 -5.61
CA ILE A 2 15.07 -23.24 -5.72
C ILE A 2 14.39 -21.97 -5.16
N ARG A 3 13.13 -22.06 -4.74
CA ARG A 3 12.33 -20.99 -4.16
C ARG A 3 11.59 -21.50 -2.92
N ASP A 4 12.35 -21.91 -1.93
CA ASP A 4 11.87 -22.51 -0.69
C ASP A 4 11.54 -21.49 0.43
N ARG A 5 11.75 -20.20 0.16
CA ARG A 5 11.28 -19.08 0.98
C ARG A 5 10.15 -18.35 0.27
N TYR A 6 9.12 -17.99 1.02
CA TYR A 6 7.97 -17.27 0.47
C TYR A 6 7.89 -15.86 1.05
N LYS A 7 7.55 -14.92 0.18
CA LYS A 7 7.40 -13.51 0.54
C LYS A 7 6.04 -13.01 0.09
N GLY A 8 5.32 -12.35 0.97
CA GLY A 8 4.06 -11.72 0.61
C GLY A 8 3.34 -11.10 1.80
N GLY A 9 2.16 -10.54 1.55
CA GLY A 9 1.42 -9.76 2.52
C GLY A 9 0.48 -10.57 3.39
N ILE A 10 0.18 -10.03 4.57
CA ILE A 10 -0.93 -10.45 5.44
C ILE A 10 -2.07 -9.48 5.23
N ARG A 11 -3.28 -9.98 4.91
CA ARG A 11 -4.48 -9.19 4.72
C ARG A 11 -5.48 -9.39 5.86
N PHE A 12 -5.93 -8.28 6.46
CA PHE A 12 -7.06 -8.28 7.39
C PHE A 12 -8.25 -7.57 6.76
N HIS A 13 -9.22 -8.36 6.31
CA HIS A 13 -10.40 -7.84 5.66
C HIS A 13 -11.58 -8.83 5.78
N PRO A 14 -12.84 -8.38 5.92
CA PRO A 14 -14.00 -9.27 6.04
C PRO A 14 -14.18 -10.27 4.89
N SER A 15 -13.66 -9.94 3.70
CA SER A 15 -13.74 -10.82 2.53
C SER A 15 -12.69 -11.92 2.49
N VAL A 16 -11.72 -11.93 3.41
CA VAL A 16 -10.63 -12.92 3.37
C VAL A 16 -11.17 -14.32 3.54
N ASN A 17 -10.85 -15.16 2.59
CA ASN A 17 -11.09 -16.59 2.59
C ASN A 17 -9.95 -17.31 1.84
N GLN A 18 -9.97 -18.63 1.88
CA GLN A 18 -8.90 -19.44 1.29
C GLN A 18 -8.74 -19.21 -0.22
N SER A 19 -9.83 -19.03 -0.97
CA SER A 19 -9.79 -18.79 -2.42
C SER A 19 -9.09 -17.47 -2.74
N ILE A 20 -9.45 -16.40 -2.02
CA ILE A 20 -8.80 -15.08 -2.17
C ILE A 20 -7.32 -15.16 -1.83
N LEU A 21 -6.93 -15.82 -0.75
CA LEU A 21 -5.52 -15.96 -0.38
C LEU A 21 -4.72 -16.77 -1.41
N LYS A 22 -5.29 -17.83 -1.98
CA LYS A 22 -4.67 -18.58 -3.07
C LYS A 22 -4.44 -17.72 -4.30
N PHE A 23 -5.45 -16.95 -4.72
CA PHE A 23 -5.34 -16.03 -5.85
C PHE A 23 -4.24 -14.97 -5.62
N LEU A 24 -4.26 -14.34 -4.44
CA LEU A 24 -3.25 -13.33 -4.09
C LEU A 24 -1.83 -13.92 -3.99
N ALA A 25 -1.68 -15.15 -3.53
CA ALA A 25 -0.39 -15.84 -3.50
C ALA A 25 0.10 -16.16 -4.92
N PHE A 26 -0.80 -16.51 -5.81
CA PHE A 26 -0.51 -16.70 -7.23
C PHE A 26 0.02 -15.41 -7.87
N GLU A 27 -0.68 -14.28 -7.70
CA GLU A 27 -0.19 -12.97 -8.17
C GLU A 27 1.17 -12.62 -7.56
N GLN A 28 1.35 -12.86 -6.26
CA GLN A 28 2.60 -12.57 -5.57
C GLN A 28 3.77 -13.41 -6.11
N THR A 29 3.52 -14.63 -6.57
CA THR A 29 4.53 -15.48 -7.20
C THR A 29 5.09 -14.84 -8.47
N PHE A 30 4.25 -14.31 -9.34
CA PHE A 30 4.69 -13.58 -10.54
C PHE A 30 5.44 -12.30 -10.16
N LYS A 31 4.90 -11.53 -9.22
CA LYS A 31 5.57 -10.31 -8.75
C LYS A 31 6.98 -10.60 -8.24
N ASN A 32 7.16 -11.64 -7.42
CA ASN A 32 8.47 -12.00 -6.87
C ASN A 32 9.42 -12.54 -7.95
N SER A 33 8.90 -13.26 -8.95
CA SER A 33 9.72 -13.78 -10.04
C SER A 33 10.39 -12.69 -10.87
N LEU A 34 9.76 -11.52 -10.98
CA LEU A 34 10.30 -10.37 -11.72
C LEU A 34 11.41 -9.64 -10.97
N THR A 35 11.62 -9.92 -9.69
CA THR A 35 12.72 -9.30 -8.92
C THR A 35 14.09 -9.95 -9.17
N GLY A 36 14.12 -11.14 -9.77
CA GLY A 36 15.33 -11.96 -9.90
C GLY A 36 15.79 -12.63 -8.60
N LEU A 37 15.14 -12.38 -7.47
CA LEU A 37 15.49 -12.98 -6.18
C LEU A 37 14.93 -14.39 -6.04
N PRO A 38 15.65 -15.29 -5.34
CA PRO A 38 15.25 -16.70 -5.17
C PRO A 38 14.14 -16.83 -4.10
N MET A 39 12.97 -16.27 -4.34
CA MET A 39 11.84 -16.34 -3.41
C MET A 39 10.54 -16.65 -4.14
N GLY A 40 9.69 -17.46 -3.53
CA GLY A 40 8.32 -17.72 -3.96
C GLY A 40 7.35 -16.65 -3.50
N GLY A 41 6.09 -16.72 -3.93
CA GLY A 41 4.99 -15.85 -3.50
C GLY A 41 4.13 -16.54 -2.46
N GLY A 42 3.82 -15.83 -1.38
CA GLY A 42 2.92 -16.28 -0.34
C GLY A 42 1.92 -15.19 0.05
N LYS A 43 0.77 -15.57 0.57
CA LYS A 43 -0.20 -14.66 1.18
C LYS A 43 -0.83 -15.32 2.40
N GLY A 44 -1.01 -14.51 3.43
CA GLY A 44 -1.74 -14.89 4.63
C GLY A 44 -2.84 -13.88 4.93
N GLY A 45 -3.63 -14.16 5.94
CA GLY A 45 -4.64 -13.20 6.37
C GLY A 45 -5.70 -13.79 7.26
N ALA A 46 -6.65 -12.93 7.63
CA ALA A 46 -7.79 -13.30 8.43
C ALA A 46 -9.05 -12.55 8.01
N ASN A 47 -10.19 -13.21 8.19
CA ASN A 47 -11.50 -12.57 8.14
C ASN A 47 -11.69 -11.70 9.39
N PHE A 48 -11.00 -10.57 9.41
CA PHE A 48 -11.02 -9.60 10.49
C PHE A 48 -11.08 -8.18 9.90
N ASN A 49 -12.01 -7.38 10.37
CA ASN A 49 -12.13 -5.99 9.95
C ASN A 49 -11.50 -5.06 11.00
N PRO A 50 -10.33 -4.48 10.73
CA PRO A 50 -9.70 -3.53 11.67
C PRO A 50 -10.40 -2.17 11.72
N LYS A 51 -11.27 -1.85 10.74
CA LYS A 51 -11.98 -0.57 10.71
C LYS A 51 -13.00 -0.50 11.82
N GLY A 52 -13.00 0.63 12.57
CA GLY A 52 -13.91 0.85 13.69
C GLY A 52 -13.51 0.09 14.97
N LYS A 53 -12.38 -0.60 14.97
CA LYS A 53 -11.81 -1.22 16.16
C LYS A 53 -10.86 -0.26 16.88
N SER A 54 -10.85 -0.34 18.21
CA SER A 54 -9.88 0.37 19.04
C SER A 54 -8.46 -0.17 18.78
N GLU A 55 -7.45 0.62 19.11
CA GLU A 55 -6.05 0.21 19.01
C GLU A 55 -5.76 -1.05 19.80
N ASN A 56 -6.32 -1.16 21.00
CA ASN A 56 -6.17 -2.33 21.86
C ASN A 56 -6.81 -3.60 21.26
N GLU A 57 -7.96 -3.50 20.61
CA GLU A 57 -8.59 -4.63 19.92
C GLU A 57 -7.71 -5.11 18.76
N VAL A 58 -7.20 -4.17 17.95
CA VAL A 58 -6.31 -4.51 16.83
C VAL A 58 -4.99 -5.11 17.34
N MET A 59 -4.40 -4.53 18.38
CA MET A 59 -3.17 -5.05 18.97
C MET A 59 -3.36 -6.48 19.49
N ARG A 60 -4.41 -6.74 20.24
CA ARG A 60 -4.72 -8.09 20.79
C ARG A 60 -4.93 -9.10 19.66
N PHE A 61 -5.63 -8.69 18.60
CA PHE A 61 -5.81 -9.55 17.44
C PHE A 61 -4.48 -9.87 16.76
N CYS A 62 -3.63 -8.88 16.50
CA CYS A 62 -2.29 -9.06 15.94
C CYS A 62 -1.41 -9.99 16.81
N GLN A 63 -1.47 -9.82 18.12
CA GLN A 63 -0.73 -10.68 19.07
C GLN A 63 -1.23 -12.12 19.01
N SER A 64 -2.55 -12.34 19.04
CA SER A 64 -3.16 -13.67 18.93
C SER A 64 -2.81 -14.32 17.59
N PHE A 65 -2.94 -13.60 16.49
CA PHE A 65 -2.60 -14.06 15.14
C PHE A 65 -1.12 -14.49 15.06
N MET A 66 -0.20 -13.68 15.60
CA MET A 66 1.23 -14.00 15.62
C MET A 66 1.56 -15.19 16.52
N THR A 67 0.82 -15.40 17.61
CA THR A 67 1.00 -16.57 18.51
C THR A 67 0.79 -17.90 17.78
N GLU A 68 -0.03 -17.91 16.74
CA GLU A 68 -0.18 -19.10 15.87
C GLU A 68 0.80 -19.09 14.69
N LEU A 69 1.07 -17.92 14.11
CA LEU A 69 1.87 -17.79 12.88
C LEU A 69 3.38 -17.99 13.11
N TYR A 70 3.92 -17.62 14.29
CA TYR A 70 5.36 -17.55 14.51
C TYR A 70 6.13 -18.83 14.20
N ARG A 71 5.48 -19.99 14.33
CA ARG A 71 6.07 -21.31 14.05
C ARG A 71 6.38 -21.56 12.58
N HIS A 72 5.77 -20.78 11.69
CA HIS A 72 5.80 -20.97 10.25
C HIS A 72 6.58 -19.88 9.51
N ILE A 73 7.10 -18.89 10.21
CA ILE A 73 7.79 -17.75 9.65
C ILE A 73 9.14 -17.50 10.31
N GLY A 74 10.01 -16.80 9.62
CA GLY A 74 11.33 -16.44 10.12
C GLY A 74 12.11 -15.64 9.09
N ALA A 75 13.26 -15.10 9.48
CA ALA A 75 14.11 -14.34 8.58
C ALA A 75 14.59 -15.16 7.37
N ASP A 76 14.76 -16.45 7.58
CA ASP A 76 15.27 -17.41 6.59
C ASP A 76 14.24 -18.45 6.15
N VAL A 77 12.98 -18.25 6.51
CA VAL A 77 11.84 -19.06 6.11
C VAL A 77 10.85 -18.18 5.35
N ASP A 78 9.60 -18.16 5.72
CA ASP A 78 8.61 -17.27 5.11
C ASP A 78 8.65 -15.89 5.76
N VAL A 79 8.69 -14.83 4.96
CA VAL A 79 8.77 -13.45 5.42
C VAL A 79 7.51 -12.67 5.04
N PRO A 80 6.57 -12.50 5.97
CA PRO A 80 5.36 -11.72 5.72
C PRO A 80 5.63 -10.22 5.60
N ALA A 81 4.64 -9.52 5.02
CA ALA A 81 4.59 -8.07 4.88
C ALA A 81 3.18 -7.55 5.14
N GLY A 82 2.99 -6.24 5.07
CA GLY A 82 1.66 -5.63 5.05
C GLY A 82 0.90 -5.84 3.75
N ASP A 83 -0.42 -5.76 3.84
CA ASP A 83 -1.39 -5.76 2.75
C ASP A 83 -2.65 -5.00 3.22
N ILE A 84 -3.80 -5.13 2.56
CA ILE A 84 -5.04 -4.45 3.00
C ILE A 84 -5.35 -4.77 4.48
N GLY A 85 -5.55 -3.72 5.26
CA GLY A 85 -5.83 -3.82 6.70
C GLY A 85 -4.63 -4.13 7.59
N VAL A 86 -3.43 -4.21 7.02
CA VAL A 86 -2.17 -4.44 7.74
C VAL A 86 -1.14 -3.43 7.29
N GLY A 87 -0.99 -2.36 8.04
CA GLY A 87 0.02 -1.32 7.85
C GLY A 87 1.19 -1.44 8.82
N ALA A 88 1.98 -0.37 8.94
CA ALA A 88 3.14 -0.33 9.84
C ALA A 88 2.76 -0.60 11.30
N ARG A 89 1.60 -0.12 11.75
CA ARG A 89 1.06 -0.37 13.10
C ARG A 89 0.85 -1.85 13.38
N GLU A 90 0.13 -2.55 12.52
CA GLU A 90 -0.15 -3.98 12.66
C GLU A 90 1.13 -4.81 12.57
N ILE A 91 2.04 -4.44 11.66
CA ILE A 91 3.36 -5.06 11.57
C ILE A 91 4.14 -4.87 12.87
N GLY A 92 4.09 -3.67 13.46
CA GLY A 92 4.72 -3.40 14.76
C GLY A 92 4.18 -4.29 15.89
N TYR A 93 2.86 -4.44 15.98
CA TYR A 93 2.23 -5.32 16.99
C TYR A 93 2.62 -6.80 16.79
N MET A 94 2.63 -7.26 15.54
CA MET A 94 3.03 -8.63 15.22
C MET A 94 4.51 -8.87 15.47
N PHE A 95 5.39 -7.92 15.12
CA PHE A 95 6.82 -8.03 15.38
C PHE A 95 7.13 -8.06 16.90
N GLY A 96 6.48 -7.19 17.66
CA GLY A 96 6.62 -7.19 19.11
C GLY A 96 6.23 -8.52 19.76
N GLN A 97 5.14 -9.13 19.29
CA GLN A 97 4.71 -10.45 19.77
C GLN A 97 5.67 -11.56 19.32
N TYR A 98 6.14 -11.54 18.07
CA TYR A 98 7.14 -12.49 17.59
C TYR A 98 8.41 -12.44 18.44
N LYS A 99 8.96 -11.22 18.67
CA LYS A 99 10.13 -11.02 19.53
C LYS A 99 9.89 -11.54 20.97
N ARG A 100 8.70 -11.29 21.52
CA ARG A 100 8.33 -11.75 22.86
C ARG A 100 8.33 -13.27 22.98
N ILE A 101 7.84 -13.98 21.94
CA ILE A 101 7.76 -15.45 21.95
C ILE A 101 9.12 -16.09 21.68
N THR A 102 9.84 -15.60 20.67
CA THR A 102 11.07 -16.22 20.19
C THR A 102 12.33 -15.71 20.88
N ASN A 103 12.25 -14.56 21.55
CA ASN A 103 13.40 -13.81 22.10
C ASN A 103 14.44 -13.43 21.04
N HIS A 104 14.03 -13.29 19.76
CA HIS A 104 14.91 -12.93 18.65
C HIS A 104 14.51 -11.61 18.02
N PHE A 105 15.50 -10.78 17.70
CA PHE A 105 15.37 -9.57 16.91
C PHE A 105 15.89 -9.85 15.50
N THR A 106 15.01 -10.27 14.59
CA THR A 106 15.36 -10.76 13.26
C THR A 106 14.56 -10.08 12.15
N GLY A 107 14.93 -10.32 10.90
CA GLY A 107 14.26 -9.82 9.69
C GLY A 107 12.95 -10.52 9.33
N VAL A 108 12.20 -11.02 10.29
CA VAL A 108 11.03 -11.87 10.10
C VAL A 108 9.83 -11.22 9.38
N LEU A 109 9.68 -9.92 9.48
CA LEU A 109 8.59 -9.14 8.87
C LEU A 109 9.18 -7.96 8.11
N THR A 110 8.59 -7.59 6.96
CA THR A 110 8.89 -6.33 6.28
C THR A 110 7.77 -5.32 6.43
N GLY A 111 8.10 -4.02 6.28
CA GLY A 111 7.18 -2.92 6.59
C GLY A 111 7.27 -2.46 8.05
N LYS A 112 8.33 -2.85 8.76
CA LYS A 112 8.65 -2.39 10.11
C LYS A 112 9.10 -0.93 10.11
N GLY A 113 8.93 -0.25 11.25
CA GLY A 113 9.58 1.02 11.52
C GLY A 113 11.10 0.89 11.56
N ILE A 114 11.82 1.97 11.28
CA ILE A 114 13.29 2.01 11.29
C ILE A 114 13.83 1.61 12.67
N GLU A 115 13.15 2.01 13.74
CA GLU A 115 13.52 1.79 15.13
C GLU A 115 13.62 0.32 15.52
N TYR A 116 12.99 -0.57 14.74
CA TYR A 116 13.01 -2.01 14.97
C TYR A 116 13.32 -2.83 13.71
N GLY A 117 14.26 -2.33 12.92
CA GLY A 117 14.85 -3.05 11.80
C GLY A 117 14.13 -2.91 10.47
N GLY A 118 13.39 -1.82 10.28
CA GLY A 118 12.81 -1.44 8.99
C GLY A 118 13.83 -0.85 8.04
N SER A 119 13.46 -0.73 6.78
CA SER A 119 14.27 -0.10 5.72
C SER A 119 13.84 1.35 5.52
N GLU A 120 14.79 2.23 5.25
CA GLU A 120 14.54 3.58 4.76
C GLU A 120 13.82 3.55 3.39
N MET A 121 13.12 4.64 3.03
CA MET A 121 12.41 4.83 1.77
C MET A 121 11.39 3.72 1.43
N ARG A 122 10.92 2.98 2.42
CA ARG A 122 9.97 1.89 2.20
C ARG A 122 8.55 2.37 1.88
N PRO A 123 8.02 3.44 2.51
CA PRO A 123 6.69 3.97 2.20
C PRO A 123 6.56 4.41 0.75
N GLU A 124 7.58 5.06 0.19
CA GLU A 124 7.61 5.63 -1.16
C GLU A 124 7.82 4.58 -2.25
N ALA A 125 8.53 3.50 -1.94
CA ALA A 125 9.11 2.58 -2.92
C ALA A 125 8.13 2.08 -3.97
N THR A 126 6.91 1.72 -3.59
CA THR A 126 5.92 1.17 -4.52
C THR A 126 5.35 2.26 -5.44
N GLY A 127 4.99 3.41 -4.88
CA GLY A 127 4.48 4.54 -5.66
C GLY A 127 5.52 5.09 -6.63
N TYR A 128 6.75 5.29 -6.16
CA TYR A 128 7.86 5.73 -7.00
C TYR A 128 8.18 4.71 -8.10
N GLY A 129 8.22 3.42 -7.75
CA GLY A 129 8.46 2.36 -8.72
C GLY A 129 7.40 2.31 -9.83
N ALA A 130 6.13 2.54 -9.49
CA ALA A 130 5.05 2.65 -10.49
C ALA A 130 5.27 3.84 -11.43
N ALA A 131 5.65 5.02 -10.91
CA ALA A 131 5.94 6.19 -11.74
C ALA A 131 7.16 5.98 -12.63
N TYR A 132 8.24 5.35 -12.13
CA TYR A 132 9.40 5.01 -12.95
C TYR A 132 9.06 4.00 -14.05
N PHE A 133 8.25 2.99 -13.73
CA PHE A 133 7.82 2.03 -14.74
C PHE A 133 6.97 2.68 -15.84
N LEU A 134 6.06 3.59 -15.45
CA LEU A 134 5.30 4.40 -16.41
C LEU A 134 6.22 5.24 -17.32
N GLU A 135 7.24 5.87 -16.73
CA GLU A 135 8.24 6.64 -17.49
C GLU A 135 8.96 5.76 -18.53
N GLU A 136 9.41 4.56 -18.15
CA GLU A 136 10.03 3.62 -19.08
C GLU A 136 9.07 3.13 -20.18
N MET A 137 7.80 2.91 -19.84
CA MET A 137 6.78 2.57 -20.84
C MET A 137 6.58 3.71 -21.85
N LEU A 138 6.53 4.96 -21.42
CA LEU A 138 6.39 6.13 -22.29
C LEU A 138 7.61 6.30 -23.20
N LYS A 139 8.82 6.10 -22.69
CA LYS A 139 10.06 6.14 -23.48
C LYS A 139 10.03 5.20 -24.69
N THR A 140 9.36 4.05 -24.59
CA THR A 140 9.23 3.12 -25.72
C THR A 140 8.45 3.71 -26.90
N LYS A 141 7.69 4.78 -26.64
CA LYS A 141 6.91 5.54 -27.65
C LYS A 141 7.50 6.91 -27.95
N GLY A 142 8.68 7.22 -27.42
CA GLY A 142 9.30 8.55 -27.53
C GLY A 142 8.55 9.63 -26.75
N ASP A 143 7.84 9.26 -25.69
CA ASP A 143 6.97 10.14 -24.92
C ASP A 143 7.47 10.26 -23.45
N SER A 144 6.88 11.20 -22.68
CA SER A 144 7.26 11.48 -21.29
C SER A 144 6.03 11.79 -20.43
N ILE A 145 6.23 11.85 -19.12
CA ILE A 145 5.19 12.27 -18.14
C ILE A 145 4.99 13.80 -18.18
N GLU A 146 5.99 14.55 -18.59
CA GLU A 146 5.99 16.01 -18.55
C GLU A 146 4.79 16.62 -19.31
N GLY A 147 4.07 17.52 -18.67
CA GLY A 147 2.91 18.24 -19.22
C GLY A 147 1.63 17.41 -19.31
N LYS A 148 1.63 16.14 -18.92
CA LYS A 148 0.45 15.26 -19.03
C LYS A 148 -0.48 15.34 -17.84
N ASN A 149 -1.78 15.25 -18.12
CA ASN A 149 -2.82 15.05 -17.12
C ASN A 149 -2.90 13.57 -16.74
N VAL A 150 -2.88 13.29 -15.44
CA VAL A 150 -2.77 11.92 -14.93
C VAL A 150 -3.90 11.61 -13.94
N LEU A 151 -4.56 10.47 -14.14
CA LEU A 151 -5.52 9.95 -13.18
C LEU A 151 -4.84 8.92 -12.26
N ILE A 152 -5.12 9.04 -10.97
CA ILE A 152 -4.69 8.06 -9.98
C ILE A 152 -5.92 7.57 -9.20
N SER A 153 -6.07 6.26 -9.11
CA SER A 153 -7.05 5.64 -8.22
C SER A 153 -6.40 5.24 -6.91
N GLY A 154 -7.11 5.51 -5.80
CA GLY A 154 -6.59 5.32 -4.45
C GLY A 154 -6.21 6.62 -3.77
N SER A 155 -5.92 6.57 -2.48
CA SER A 155 -5.41 7.67 -1.65
C SER A 155 -4.57 7.16 -0.47
N GLY A 156 -4.10 5.91 -0.56
CA GLY A 156 -3.13 5.33 0.38
C GLY A 156 -1.69 5.59 -0.07
N ASN A 157 -0.71 5.00 0.63
CA ASN A 157 0.72 5.23 0.38
C ASN A 157 1.12 5.10 -1.10
N VAL A 158 0.69 4.04 -1.78
CA VAL A 158 1.06 3.85 -3.20
C VAL A 158 0.57 5.00 -4.06
N ALA A 159 -0.70 5.39 -3.91
CA ALA A 159 -1.31 6.46 -4.71
C ALA A 159 -0.69 7.82 -4.40
N THR A 160 -0.47 8.15 -3.13
CA THR A 160 0.09 9.45 -2.74
C THR A 160 1.54 9.60 -3.17
N PHE A 161 2.37 8.56 -3.01
CA PHE A 161 3.76 8.61 -3.48
C PHE A 161 3.90 8.50 -5.00
N ALA A 162 2.97 7.82 -5.69
CA ALA A 162 2.90 7.87 -7.14
C ALA A 162 2.57 9.30 -7.62
N ALA A 163 1.58 9.96 -6.99
CA ALA A 163 1.22 11.35 -7.28
C ALA A 163 2.40 12.30 -7.07
N GLU A 164 3.09 12.17 -5.94
CA GLU A 164 4.28 12.96 -5.66
C GLU A 164 5.35 12.80 -6.74
N LYS A 165 5.68 11.57 -7.11
CA LYS A 165 6.70 11.31 -8.13
C LYS A 165 6.29 11.78 -9.52
N ILE A 166 5.02 11.64 -9.89
CA ILE A 166 4.48 12.14 -11.15
C ILE A 166 4.57 13.66 -11.19
N ASN A 167 4.20 14.36 -10.12
CA ASN A 167 4.35 15.82 -10.04
C ASN A 167 5.82 16.23 -10.18
N HIS A 168 6.75 15.53 -9.52
CA HIS A 168 8.20 15.78 -9.65
C HIS A 168 8.72 15.55 -11.09
N ARG A 169 8.01 14.76 -11.90
CA ARG A 169 8.32 14.50 -13.31
C ARG A 169 7.57 15.45 -14.26
N GLY A 170 6.93 16.51 -13.74
CA GLY A 170 6.23 17.51 -14.52
C GLY A 170 4.84 17.10 -15.00
N GLY A 171 4.29 15.98 -14.52
CA GLY A 171 2.91 15.59 -14.74
C GLY A 171 1.94 16.34 -13.82
N LYS A 172 0.67 16.36 -14.16
CA LYS A 172 -0.40 17.00 -13.40
C LYS A 172 -1.40 15.94 -12.95
N VAL A 173 -1.38 15.61 -11.65
CA VAL A 173 -2.32 14.63 -11.07
C VAL A 173 -3.68 15.30 -10.83
N LEU A 174 -4.74 14.74 -11.42
CA LEU A 174 -6.09 15.30 -11.37
C LEU A 174 -7.01 14.59 -10.37
N THR A 175 -6.75 13.32 -10.04
CA THR A 175 -7.68 12.52 -9.23
C THR A 175 -6.99 11.72 -8.15
N LEU A 176 -7.68 11.55 -7.03
CA LEU A 176 -7.44 10.52 -6.02
C LEU A 176 -8.78 9.92 -5.61
N SER A 177 -8.79 8.70 -5.09
CA SER A 177 -10.03 8.01 -4.72
C SER A 177 -9.91 7.20 -3.43
N ASP A 178 -11.06 6.87 -2.85
CA ASP A 178 -11.17 5.80 -1.86
C ASP A 178 -12.38 4.88 -2.16
N SER A 179 -12.77 4.03 -1.22
CA SER A 179 -13.88 3.11 -1.43
C SER A 179 -15.24 3.78 -1.62
N ALA A 180 -15.39 5.06 -1.20
CA ALA A 180 -16.65 5.80 -1.24
C ALA A 180 -16.80 6.68 -2.51
N GLY A 181 -15.70 6.97 -3.22
CA GLY A 181 -15.74 7.80 -4.41
C GLY A 181 -14.38 8.35 -4.80
N PHE A 182 -14.36 9.36 -5.66
CA PHE A 182 -13.12 10.03 -6.06
C PHE A 182 -13.27 11.55 -6.05
N ILE A 183 -12.15 12.24 -5.92
CA ILE A 183 -12.04 13.67 -6.15
C ILE A 183 -11.44 13.93 -7.54
N TYR A 184 -11.94 14.96 -8.19
CA TYR A 184 -11.37 15.55 -9.38
C TYR A 184 -11.00 16.99 -9.08
N ASP A 185 -9.72 17.34 -9.24
CA ASP A 185 -9.23 18.70 -9.07
C ASP A 185 -8.71 19.22 -10.41
N LYS A 186 -9.46 20.14 -11.04
CA LYS A 186 -9.12 20.72 -12.35
C LYS A 186 -7.78 21.47 -12.35
N ASP A 187 -7.39 22.04 -11.20
CA ASP A 187 -6.14 22.77 -11.07
C ASP A 187 -4.95 21.85 -10.75
N GLY A 188 -5.22 20.57 -10.51
CA GLY A 188 -4.25 19.55 -10.12
C GLY A 188 -4.02 19.48 -8.62
N ILE A 189 -3.54 18.31 -8.20
CA ILE A 189 -3.19 18.00 -6.82
C ILE A 189 -1.67 18.23 -6.66
N ASP A 190 -1.29 19.44 -6.30
CA ASP A 190 0.08 19.86 -6.08
C ASP A 190 0.67 19.31 -4.76
N GLU A 191 1.88 19.71 -4.42
CA GLU A 191 2.58 19.24 -3.24
C GLU A 191 1.88 19.63 -1.93
N GLU A 192 1.31 20.83 -1.83
CA GLU A 192 0.59 21.30 -0.65
C GLU A 192 -0.70 20.50 -0.43
N LYS A 193 -1.48 20.34 -1.49
CA LYS A 193 -2.70 19.54 -1.50
C LYS A 193 -2.42 18.06 -1.19
N LEU A 194 -1.34 17.53 -1.72
CA LEU A 194 -0.92 16.15 -1.48
C LEU A 194 -0.49 15.93 -0.03
N LYS A 195 0.26 16.85 0.58
CA LYS A 195 0.59 16.82 2.01
C LYS A 195 -0.66 16.81 2.88
N TRP A 196 -1.65 17.61 2.53
CA TRP A 196 -2.93 17.62 3.23
C TRP A 196 -3.65 16.26 3.12
N VAL A 197 -3.64 15.64 1.94
CA VAL A 197 -4.20 14.28 1.76
C VAL A 197 -3.46 13.25 2.60
N MET A 198 -2.13 13.30 2.64
CA MET A 198 -1.33 12.40 3.47
C MET A 198 -1.66 12.54 4.95
N GLU A 199 -1.81 13.77 5.45
CA GLU A 199 -2.26 14.02 6.83
C GLU A 199 -3.67 13.48 7.08
N LEU A 200 -4.61 13.77 6.17
CA LEU A 200 -5.97 13.26 6.24
C LEU A 200 -6.01 11.72 6.36
N LYS A 201 -5.21 11.03 5.53
CA LYS A 201 -5.25 9.56 5.47
C LYS A 201 -4.46 8.88 6.57
N ASN A 202 -3.28 9.41 6.91
CA ASN A 202 -2.34 8.75 7.82
C ASN A 202 -2.57 9.14 9.29
N VAL A 203 -2.97 10.38 9.55
CA VAL A 203 -3.17 10.91 10.91
C VAL A 203 -4.66 10.89 11.28
N ARG A 204 -5.48 11.63 10.53
CA ARG A 204 -6.91 11.79 10.84
C ARG A 204 -7.75 10.58 10.42
N ARG A 205 -7.25 9.72 9.52
CA ARG A 205 -7.95 8.54 8.95
C ARG A 205 -9.29 8.89 8.31
N GLY A 206 -9.38 10.10 7.77
CA GLY A 206 -10.57 10.67 7.15
C GLY A 206 -10.86 10.11 5.75
N ARG A 207 -11.93 10.62 5.14
CA ARG A 207 -12.37 10.26 3.80
C ARG A 207 -11.89 11.27 2.78
N ILE A 208 -11.62 10.81 1.55
CA ILE A 208 -11.15 11.69 0.47
C ILE A 208 -12.19 12.78 0.10
N SER A 209 -13.46 12.57 0.43
CA SER A 209 -14.51 13.59 0.23
C SER A 209 -14.22 14.91 0.93
N GLU A 210 -13.56 14.89 2.10
CA GLU A 210 -13.18 16.09 2.85
C GLU A 210 -12.23 17.03 2.08
N TYR A 211 -11.57 16.50 1.03
CA TYR A 211 -10.72 17.31 0.16
C TYR A 211 -11.52 18.37 -0.60
N ALA A 212 -12.70 18.03 -1.12
CA ALA A 212 -13.55 18.96 -1.84
C ALA A 212 -14.15 20.05 -0.93
N ASP A 213 -14.31 19.76 0.37
CA ASP A 213 -14.70 20.74 1.36
C ASP A 213 -13.58 21.76 1.66
N LYS A 214 -12.32 21.33 1.50
CA LYS A 214 -11.12 22.15 1.75
C LYS A 214 -10.70 22.97 0.52
N PHE A 215 -10.74 22.37 -0.66
CA PHE A 215 -10.22 22.97 -1.89
C PHE A 215 -11.34 23.20 -2.90
N SER A 216 -11.67 24.47 -3.15
CA SER A 216 -12.77 24.88 -4.04
C SER A 216 -12.56 24.55 -5.52
N SER A 217 -11.34 24.21 -5.92
CA SER A 217 -11.00 23.73 -7.27
C SER A 217 -11.44 22.28 -7.53
N ALA A 218 -11.80 21.56 -6.46
CA ALA A 218 -12.09 20.14 -6.52
C ALA A 218 -13.59 19.82 -6.44
N GLU A 219 -13.96 18.74 -7.11
CA GLU A 219 -15.29 18.13 -7.05
C GLU A 219 -15.19 16.71 -6.48
N TYR A 220 -16.16 16.33 -5.65
CA TYR A 220 -16.28 14.95 -5.15
C TYR A 220 -17.37 14.20 -5.88
N HIS A 221 -17.05 13.02 -6.37
CA HIS A 221 -17.94 12.12 -7.11
C HIS A 221 -18.22 10.85 -6.29
N ALA A 222 -19.29 10.86 -5.52
CA ALA A 222 -19.68 9.75 -4.65
C ALA A 222 -20.01 8.48 -5.45
N GLY A 223 -19.52 7.33 -4.98
CA GLY A 223 -19.80 6.01 -5.57
C GLY A 223 -19.18 5.74 -6.94
N LYS A 224 -18.45 6.70 -7.52
CA LYS A 224 -17.86 6.60 -8.86
C LYS A 224 -16.36 6.30 -8.82
N ARG A 225 -15.81 5.93 -9.97
CA ARG A 225 -14.37 5.75 -10.22
C ARG A 225 -13.87 6.77 -11.24
N PRO A 226 -12.59 7.16 -11.23
CA PRO A 226 -12.09 8.28 -12.02
C PRO A 226 -11.96 8.01 -13.53
N TRP A 227 -12.17 6.79 -13.97
CA TRP A 227 -11.84 6.33 -15.33
C TRP A 227 -12.64 7.00 -16.47
N GLY A 228 -13.67 7.78 -16.15
CA GLY A 228 -14.44 8.58 -17.11
C GLY A 228 -13.94 10.02 -17.28
N VAL A 229 -12.93 10.42 -16.51
CA VAL A 229 -12.31 11.75 -16.62
C VAL A 229 -11.32 11.75 -17.79
N ALA A 230 -11.35 12.79 -18.62
CA ALA A 230 -10.41 12.93 -19.73
C ALA A 230 -9.00 13.21 -19.20
N ALA A 231 -8.03 12.38 -19.59
CA ALA A 231 -6.63 12.52 -19.22
C ALA A 231 -5.73 11.77 -20.21
N ASP A 232 -4.43 12.03 -20.12
CA ASP A 232 -3.42 11.41 -21.00
C ASP A 232 -2.95 10.07 -20.45
N LEU A 233 -2.94 9.91 -19.10
CA LEU A 233 -2.41 8.75 -18.39
C LEU A 233 -3.34 8.34 -17.23
N ALA A 234 -3.40 7.04 -16.93
CA ALA A 234 -4.20 6.48 -15.84
C ALA A 234 -3.53 5.23 -15.21
#